data_b0f4286f8e5517382e6225f1c6de7f3e
#
_entry.id   b0f4286f8e5517382e6225f1c6de7f3e
#
_cell.length_a   1.000
_cell.length_b   1.000
_cell.length_c   1.000
_cell.angle_alpha   90.00
_cell.angle_beta   90.00
_cell.angle_gamma   90.00
#
_symmetry.space_group_name_H-M   'P 1'
#
loop_
_entity.id
_entity.type
_entity.pdbx_description
1 polymer ?
#
loop_
_entity_poly.entity_id
_entity_poly.type
_entity_poly.pdbx_seq_one_letter_code
_entity_poly.pdbx_strand_id
1 'polypeptide(L)'
;MKRLRQFLAGLFRRTERPAPGGGDEARLVDRTRLRELEHRIGYRIRNSELFVRALLHRSYLQRRHHAGTSNERMEFLGDSILNLIVGEYLYRQYPRAEEGDLTKMRSRLVNRKALAAYARAIGLADFILTSPSASSGPGKGLDTIAADTFEAIIAAIYLDGGFEAARRIVQNRVLSAVKSGDVVTADENYKSMLLEYAQANGLGIPRYTIVQEEGPDHDRTFTVEVTLPNGRRGRGAGKNKKEAEQAAASRVLQQMT
;
A
#
# COMPACT_ATOMS: atom_id res chain seq x y z
N MET A 1 -18.62 -3.12 -36.10
CA MET A 1 -17.16 -3.02 -36.17
C MET A 1 -16.61 -1.61 -36.42
N LYS A 2 -17.20 -0.78 -37.30
CA LYS A 2 -16.76 0.61 -37.57
C LYS A 2 -16.80 1.55 -36.33
N ARG A 3 -17.88 1.46 -35.51
CA ARG A 3 -18.03 2.29 -34.29
C ARG A 3 -17.00 2.00 -33.19
N LEU A 4 -16.58 0.73 -33.02
CA LEU A 4 -15.56 0.36 -32.05
C LEU A 4 -14.16 0.85 -32.47
N ARG A 5 -13.85 0.80 -33.80
CA ARG A 5 -12.61 1.36 -34.33
C ARG A 5 -12.56 2.89 -34.21
N GLN A 6 -13.68 3.59 -34.37
CA GLN A 6 -13.74 5.05 -34.15
C GLN A 6 -13.59 5.42 -32.68
N PHE A 7 -14.17 4.63 -31.76
CA PHE A 7 -14.01 4.81 -30.31
C PHE A 7 -12.55 4.60 -29.89
N LEU A 8 -11.93 3.50 -30.33
CA LEU A 8 -10.51 3.22 -30.04
C LEU A 8 -9.58 4.24 -30.67
N ALA A 9 -9.82 4.70 -31.90
CA ALA A 9 -9.04 5.75 -32.55
C ALA A 9 -9.17 7.11 -31.82
N GLY A 10 -10.31 7.38 -31.15
CA GLY A 10 -10.49 8.55 -30.29
C GLY A 10 -9.72 8.45 -28.98
N LEU A 11 -9.59 7.24 -28.40
CA LEU A 11 -8.80 7.01 -27.18
C LEU A 11 -7.30 7.30 -27.36
N PHE A 12 -6.77 7.00 -28.55
CA PHE A 12 -5.33 7.18 -28.84
C PHE A 12 -4.98 8.50 -29.52
N ARG A 13 -5.97 9.32 -29.90
CA ARG A 13 -5.75 10.61 -30.58
C ARG A 13 -5.64 11.82 -29.64
N ARG A 14 -5.57 11.63 -28.33
CA ARG A 14 -5.27 12.75 -27.45
C ARG A 14 -3.76 12.93 -27.33
N THR A 15 -3.17 13.49 -28.41
CA THR A 15 -1.87 14.13 -28.35
C THR A 15 -1.88 15.16 -27.21
N GLU A 16 -0.89 15.03 -26.37
CA GLU A 16 -0.53 15.92 -25.27
C GLU A 16 -0.61 17.39 -25.68
N ARG A 17 -1.70 18.04 -25.34
CA ARG A 17 -1.62 19.47 -25.05
C ARG A 17 -1.07 19.53 -23.62
N PRO A 18 0.08 20.18 -23.39
CA PRO A 18 0.49 20.49 -22.01
C PRO A 18 -0.66 21.22 -21.36
N ALA A 19 -1.10 20.73 -20.19
CA ALA A 19 -2.15 21.39 -19.43
C ALA A 19 -1.69 22.84 -19.16
N PRO A 20 -2.51 23.87 -19.44
CA PRO A 20 -2.17 25.22 -19.08
C PRO A 20 -2.12 25.30 -17.56
N GLY A 21 -0.95 25.54 -16.96
CA GLY A 21 -0.76 25.66 -15.52
C GLY A 21 0.60 25.24 -14.97
N GLY A 22 1.53 24.69 -15.77
CA GLY A 22 2.81 24.16 -15.27
C GLY A 22 3.77 25.16 -14.62
N GLY A 23 3.57 26.46 -14.79
CA GLY A 23 4.45 27.48 -14.22
C GLY A 23 4.24 27.79 -12.73
N ASP A 24 3.06 27.53 -12.21
CA ASP A 24 2.69 27.89 -10.83
C ASP A 24 2.87 26.72 -9.85
N GLU A 25 2.70 25.49 -10.32
CA GLU A 25 2.88 24.27 -9.52
C GLU A 25 4.35 24.10 -9.07
N ALA A 26 5.33 24.39 -9.94
CA ALA A 26 6.75 24.27 -9.62
C ALA A 26 7.22 25.20 -8.48
N ARG A 27 6.44 26.24 -8.14
CA ARG A 27 6.70 27.17 -7.03
C ARG A 27 6.13 26.68 -5.69
N LEU A 28 5.29 25.65 -5.67
CA LEU A 28 4.66 25.15 -4.47
C LEU A 28 5.64 24.40 -3.55
N VAL A 29 6.71 23.86 -4.11
CA VAL A 29 7.78 23.18 -3.37
C VAL A 29 9.11 23.80 -3.75
N ASP A 30 9.84 24.33 -2.76
CA ASP A 30 11.13 24.92 -3.03
C ASP A 30 12.20 23.88 -3.40
N ARG A 31 13.31 24.34 -3.98
CA ARG A 31 14.41 23.48 -4.45
C ARG A 31 15.08 22.70 -3.31
N THR A 32 15.12 23.26 -2.10
CA THR A 32 15.73 22.63 -0.92
C THR A 32 14.88 21.43 -0.51
N ARG A 33 13.58 21.60 -0.47
CA ARG A 33 12.62 20.54 -0.13
C ARG A 33 12.62 19.41 -1.17
N LEU A 34 12.78 19.75 -2.46
CA LEU A 34 12.93 18.74 -3.52
C LEU A 34 14.22 17.94 -3.38
N ARG A 35 15.35 18.56 -3.02
CA ARG A 35 16.62 17.86 -2.76
C ARG A 35 16.51 16.93 -1.54
N GLU A 36 15.81 17.34 -0.51
CA GLU A 36 15.54 16.47 0.62
C GLU A 36 14.70 15.27 0.20
N LEU A 37 13.66 15.48 -0.61
CA LEU A 37 12.87 14.40 -1.20
C LEU A 37 13.74 13.44 -2.02
N GLU A 38 14.63 13.95 -2.89
CA GLU A 38 15.59 13.13 -3.65
C GLU A 38 16.38 12.19 -2.74
N HIS A 39 16.90 12.73 -1.63
CA HIS A 39 17.66 11.94 -0.65
C HIS A 39 16.80 10.86 0.00
N ARG A 40 15.58 11.21 0.43
CA ARG A 40 14.64 10.31 1.09
C ARG A 40 14.20 9.16 0.17
N ILE A 41 13.85 9.46 -1.10
CA ILE A 41 13.42 8.43 -2.06
C ILE A 41 14.60 7.66 -2.66
N GLY A 42 15.83 8.24 -2.67
CA GLY A 42 17.01 7.67 -3.31
C GLY A 42 16.99 7.78 -4.83
N TYR A 43 16.36 8.83 -5.37
CA TYR A 43 16.24 9.09 -6.80
C TYR A 43 16.53 10.55 -7.12
N ARG A 44 17.38 10.81 -8.12
CA ARG A 44 17.70 12.16 -8.60
C ARG A 44 16.62 12.67 -9.56
N ILE A 45 15.91 13.69 -9.14
CA ILE A 45 14.81 14.30 -9.90
C ILE A 45 15.37 15.11 -11.09
N ARG A 46 14.85 14.85 -12.30
CA ARG A 46 15.17 15.59 -13.52
C ARG A 46 14.09 16.61 -13.85
N ASN A 47 12.82 16.18 -13.74
CA ASN A 47 11.65 17.04 -13.95
C ASN A 47 10.89 17.22 -12.63
N SER A 48 11.11 18.38 -11.98
CA SER A 48 10.50 18.71 -10.70
C SER A 48 8.97 18.80 -10.75
N GLU A 49 8.38 19.16 -11.90
CA GLU A 49 6.92 19.30 -12.02
C GLU A 49 6.19 17.97 -11.79
N LEU A 50 6.77 16.85 -12.23
CA LEU A 50 6.21 15.53 -12.00
C LEU A 50 6.12 15.20 -10.49
N PHE A 51 7.17 15.55 -9.76
CA PHE A 51 7.22 15.27 -8.32
C PHE A 51 6.34 16.22 -7.52
N VAL A 52 6.28 17.50 -7.87
CA VAL A 52 5.34 18.44 -7.26
C VAL A 52 3.89 17.96 -7.46
N ARG A 53 3.55 17.53 -8.67
CA ARG A 53 2.22 16.98 -8.97
C ARG A 53 1.94 15.69 -8.18
N ALA A 54 2.92 14.80 -8.05
CA ALA A 54 2.79 13.58 -7.25
C ALA A 54 2.49 13.88 -5.77
N LEU A 55 3.02 14.97 -5.23
CA LEU A 55 2.81 15.41 -3.85
C LEU A 55 1.47 16.17 -3.65
N LEU A 56 0.74 16.50 -4.72
CA LEU A 56 -0.41 17.42 -4.69
C LEU A 56 -1.72 16.64 -4.50
N HIS A 57 -2.18 16.53 -3.26
CA HIS A 57 -3.45 15.90 -2.95
C HIS A 57 -4.63 16.81 -3.32
N ARG A 58 -5.74 16.22 -3.78
CA ARG A 58 -6.97 16.96 -4.20
C ARG A 58 -7.49 17.98 -3.18
N SER A 59 -7.37 17.69 -1.88
CA SER A 59 -7.84 18.59 -0.82
C SER A 59 -7.09 19.93 -0.78
N TYR A 60 -5.84 19.95 -1.20
CA TYR A 60 -5.07 21.20 -1.32
C TYR A 60 -5.62 22.09 -2.43
N LEU A 61 -5.93 21.52 -3.59
CA LEU A 61 -6.51 22.23 -4.74
C LEU A 61 -7.88 22.83 -4.40
N GLN A 62 -8.75 22.03 -3.78
CA GLN A 62 -10.09 22.47 -3.36
C GLN A 62 -10.03 23.69 -2.43
N ARG A 63 -9.10 23.68 -1.46
CA ARG A 63 -8.95 24.81 -0.53
C ARG A 63 -8.41 26.08 -1.19
N ARG A 64 -7.51 25.93 -2.16
CA ARG A 64 -6.83 27.05 -2.82
C ARG A 64 -7.55 27.57 -4.04
N HIS A 65 -8.67 26.96 -4.46
CA HIS A 65 -9.32 27.23 -5.76
C HIS A 65 -8.33 27.18 -6.92
N HIS A 66 -7.33 26.28 -6.79
CA HIS A 66 -6.25 26.18 -7.78
C HIS A 66 -6.69 25.30 -8.95
N ALA A 67 -6.44 25.77 -10.17
CA ALA A 67 -6.83 25.10 -11.40
C ALA A 67 -5.93 23.90 -11.79
N GLY A 68 -5.08 23.41 -10.88
CA GLY A 68 -4.16 22.30 -11.11
C GLY A 68 -4.83 20.93 -11.12
N THR A 69 -4.06 19.90 -11.46
CA THR A 69 -4.46 18.50 -11.41
C THR A 69 -3.87 17.79 -10.20
N SER A 70 -4.71 17.09 -9.43
CA SER A 70 -4.26 16.26 -8.30
C SER A 70 -3.39 15.08 -8.74
N ASN A 71 -2.81 14.40 -7.76
CA ASN A 71 -1.99 13.21 -7.96
C ASN A 71 -2.77 11.95 -8.38
N GLU A 72 -4.11 11.96 -8.37
CA GLU A 72 -4.96 10.77 -8.61
C GLU A 72 -4.64 10.02 -9.91
N ARG A 73 -4.34 10.74 -11.00
CA ARG A 73 -3.93 10.07 -12.25
C ARG A 73 -2.55 9.44 -12.18
N MET A 74 -1.65 10.00 -11.35
CA MET A 74 -0.33 9.43 -11.11
C MET A 74 -0.41 8.24 -10.16
N GLU A 75 -1.27 8.30 -9.14
CA GLU A 75 -1.63 7.18 -8.28
C GLU A 75 -2.07 5.97 -9.12
N PHE A 76 -3.05 6.15 -10.01
CA PHE A 76 -3.52 5.09 -10.92
C PHE A 76 -2.38 4.46 -11.75
N LEU A 77 -1.48 5.27 -12.29
CA LEU A 77 -0.34 4.80 -13.06
C LEU A 77 0.68 4.08 -12.15
N GLY A 78 0.94 4.64 -10.97
CA GLY A 78 1.88 4.10 -9.99
C GLY A 78 1.48 2.75 -9.44
N ASP A 79 0.19 2.56 -9.13
CA ASP A 79 -0.37 1.26 -8.75
C ASP A 79 -0.09 0.20 -9.80
N SER A 80 -0.36 0.51 -11.08
CA SER A 80 -0.09 -0.40 -12.20
C SER A 80 1.40 -0.79 -12.31
N ILE A 81 2.31 0.17 -12.13
CA ILE A 81 3.75 -0.05 -12.16
C ILE A 81 4.21 -0.89 -10.97
N LEU A 82 3.73 -0.60 -9.77
CA LEU A 82 4.02 -1.36 -8.56
C LEU A 82 3.58 -2.82 -8.70
N ASN A 83 2.35 -3.04 -9.15
CA ASN A 83 1.80 -4.37 -9.37
C ASN A 83 2.61 -5.18 -10.40
N LEU A 84 3.07 -4.53 -11.48
CA LEU A 84 3.92 -5.16 -12.49
C LEU A 84 5.28 -5.57 -11.91
N ILE A 85 5.98 -4.64 -11.22
CA ILE A 85 7.33 -4.88 -10.69
C ILE A 85 7.31 -5.95 -9.60
N VAL A 86 6.34 -5.86 -8.68
CA VAL A 86 6.19 -6.84 -7.60
C VAL A 86 5.76 -8.19 -8.15
N GLY A 87 4.84 -8.21 -9.11
CA GLY A 87 4.40 -9.44 -9.78
C GLY A 87 5.56 -10.15 -10.49
N GLU A 88 6.37 -9.43 -11.26
CA GLU A 88 7.56 -9.96 -11.92
C GLU A 88 8.58 -10.53 -10.91
N TYR A 89 8.81 -9.80 -9.81
CA TYR A 89 9.70 -10.26 -8.75
C TYR A 89 9.21 -11.57 -8.14
N LEU A 90 7.94 -11.66 -7.75
CA LEU A 90 7.34 -12.86 -7.15
C LEU A 90 7.39 -14.05 -8.12
N TYR A 91 7.02 -13.85 -9.37
CA TYR A 91 7.07 -14.87 -10.41
C TYR A 91 8.47 -15.48 -10.55
N ARG A 92 9.52 -14.66 -10.53
CA ARG A 92 10.90 -15.12 -10.64
C ARG A 92 11.41 -15.75 -9.35
N GLN A 93 11.02 -15.22 -8.20
CA GLN A 93 11.51 -15.66 -6.88
C GLN A 93 10.87 -16.98 -6.43
N TYR A 94 9.62 -17.21 -6.81
CA TYR A 94 8.83 -18.37 -6.39
C TYR A 94 8.35 -19.22 -7.58
N PRO A 95 9.27 -19.91 -8.31
CA PRO A 95 8.93 -20.59 -9.57
C PRO A 95 8.00 -21.81 -9.40
N ARG A 96 7.77 -22.27 -8.16
CA ARG A 96 6.88 -23.39 -7.85
C ARG A 96 5.56 -22.95 -7.23
N ALA A 97 5.38 -21.66 -6.97
CA ALA A 97 4.14 -21.14 -6.38
C ALA A 97 3.03 -21.09 -7.45
N GLU A 98 1.82 -21.44 -7.05
CA GLU A 98 0.65 -21.34 -7.90
C GLU A 98 0.19 -19.88 -8.05
N GLU A 99 -0.63 -19.59 -9.06
CA GLU A 99 -1.15 -18.23 -9.34
C GLU A 99 -1.84 -17.62 -8.12
N GLY A 100 -2.66 -18.40 -7.40
CA GLY A 100 -3.37 -17.94 -6.21
C GLY A 100 -2.42 -17.48 -5.09
N ASP A 101 -1.30 -18.16 -4.90
CA ASP A 101 -0.30 -17.81 -3.89
C ASP A 101 0.47 -16.56 -4.28
N LEU A 102 0.88 -16.45 -5.55
CA LEU A 102 1.52 -15.25 -6.08
C LEU A 102 0.61 -14.02 -5.95
N THR A 103 -0.69 -14.18 -6.20
CA THR A 103 -1.69 -13.12 -6.04
C THR A 103 -1.86 -12.70 -4.58
N LYS A 104 -1.91 -13.65 -3.64
CA LYS A 104 -1.94 -13.36 -2.19
C LYS A 104 -0.68 -12.63 -1.74
N MET A 105 0.52 -13.10 -2.17
CA MET A 105 1.80 -12.47 -1.85
C MET A 105 1.84 -11.03 -2.38
N ARG A 106 1.46 -10.79 -3.63
CA ARG A 106 1.41 -9.46 -4.22
C ARG A 106 0.48 -8.55 -3.42
N SER A 107 -0.74 -8.99 -3.13
CA SER A 107 -1.71 -8.21 -2.34
C SER A 107 -1.16 -7.82 -0.96
N ARG A 108 -0.37 -8.68 -0.33
CA ARG A 108 0.29 -8.36 0.96
C ARG A 108 1.33 -7.24 0.81
N LEU A 109 2.06 -7.20 -0.30
CA LEU A 109 3.15 -6.27 -0.54
C LEU A 109 2.69 -4.89 -1.03
N VAL A 110 1.54 -4.82 -1.73
CA VAL A 110 1.05 -3.59 -2.35
C VAL A 110 -0.34 -3.18 -1.87
N ASN A 111 -0.79 -3.67 -0.70
CA ASN A 111 -1.99 -3.13 -0.09
C ASN A 111 -1.73 -1.75 0.53
N ARG A 112 -2.81 -0.99 0.74
CA ARG A 112 -2.76 0.36 1.29
C ARG A 112 -1.95 0.49 2.58
N LYS A 113 -2.05 -0.51 3.48
CA LYS A 113 -1.33 -0.52 4.76
C LYS A 113 0.19 -0.67 4.56
N ALA A 114 0.59 -1.55 3.64
CA ALA A 114 2.00 -1.73 3.28
C ALA A 114 2.56 -0.46 2.62
N LEU A 115 1.81 0.12 1.66
CA LEU A 115 2.22 1.36 0.98
C LEU A 115 2.35 2.53 1.96
N ALA A 116 1.41 2.68 2.91
CA ALA A 116 1.51 3.67 3.98
C ALA A 116 2.75 3.44 4.87
N ALA A 117 3.11 2.18 5.14
CA ALA A 117 4.32 1.87 5.90
C ALA A 117 5.60 2.26 5.13
N TYR A 118 5.67 1.98 3.82
CA TYR A 118 6.80 2.43 2.99
C TYR A 118 6.89 3.96 2.91
N ALA A 119 5.74 4.64 2.76
CA ALA A 119 5.67 6.09 2.77
C ALA A 119 6.20 6.67 4.10
N ARG A 120 5.82 6.08 5.24
CA ARG A 120 6.32 6.48 6.56
C ARG A 120 7.84 6.24 6.70
N ALA A 121 8.33 5.10 6.23
CA ALA A 121 9.75 4.76 6.32
C ALA A 121 10.65 5.77 5.62
N ILE A 122 10.17 6.43 4.56
CA ILE A 122 10.89 7.50 3.85
C ILE A 122 10.48 8.90 4.31
N GLY A 123 9.59 9.05 5.30
CA GLY A 123 9.09 10.34 5.78
C GLY A 123 8.32 11.12 4.72
N LEU A 124 7.58 10.43 3.82
CA LEU A 124 6.91 11.06 2.69
C LEU A 124 5.82 12.06 3.12
N ALA A 125 5.20 11.85 4.29
CA ALA A 125 4.16 12.71 4.84
C ALA A 125 4.60 14.18 4.98
N ASP A 126 5.89 14.42 5.25
CA ASP A 126 6.46 15.76 5.40
C ASP A 126 6.40 16.58 4.11
N PHE A 127 6.28 15.93 2.97
CA PHE A 127 6.30 16.55 1.63
C PHE A 127 4.92 16.74 1.02
N ILE A 128 3.89 16.04 1.52
CA ILE A 128 2.56 16.02 0.93
C ILE A 128 1.91 17.41 1.06
N LEU A 129 1.38 17.90 -0.06
CA LEU A 129 0.58 19.11 -0.11
C LEU A 129 -0.90 18.74 0.06
N THR A 130 -1.44 18.97 1.25
CA THR A 130 -2.81 18.62 1.62
C THR A 130 -3.47 19.75 2.42
N SER A 131 -4.79 19.70 2.62
CA SER A 131 -5.47 20.62 3.54
C SER A 131 -5.30 20.17 5.00
N PRO A 132 -5.28 21.09 5.98
CA PRO A 132 -5.21 20.72 7.39
C PRO A 132 -6.34 19.77 7.83
N SER A 133 -7.54 19.94 7.30
CA SER A 133 -8.69 19.09 7.61
C SER A 133 -8.50 17.65 7.11
N ALA A 134 -7.78 17.43 6.01
CA ALA A 134 -7.49 16.09 5.49
C ALA A 134 -6.35 15.41 6.26
N SER A 135 -5.41 16.18 6.84
CA SER A 135 -4.29 15.67 7.64
C SER A 135 -4.62 15.49 9.13
N SER A 136 -5.65 16.18 9.65
CA SER A 136 -5.97 16.20 11.08
C SER A 136 -6.92 15.09 11.55
N GLY A 137 -7.38 14.22 10.65
CA GLY A 137 -8.22 13.07 11.01
C GLY A 137 -7.42 12.01 11.78
N PRO A 138 -8.01 11.31 12.79
CA PRO A 138 -7.30 10.35 13.61
C PRO A 138 -6.73 9.20 12.73
N GLY A 139 -5.43 9.24 12.48
CA GLY A 139 -4.56 8.16 11.95
C GLY A 139 -4.88 7.65 10.55
N LYS A 140 -6.11 7.34 10.23
CA LYS A 140 -6.47 6.66 8.96
C LYS A 140 -6.45 7.54 7.71
N GLY A 141 -6.73 8.84 7.84
CA GLY A 141 -6.77 9.77 6.70
C GLY A 141 -5.38 10.02 6.11
N LEU A 142 -4.40 10.31 6.96
CA LEU A 142 -3.03 10.60 6.55
C LEU A 142 -2.35 9.35 5.96
N ASP A 143 -2.57 8.18 6.53
CA ASP A 143 -2.04 6.91 6.01
C ASP A 143 -2.56 6.60 4.60
N THR A 144 -3.84 6.87 4.34
CA THR A 144 -4.42 6.72 3.01
C THR A 144 -3.77 7.68 2.02
N ILE A 145 -3.70 8.97 2.37
CA ILE A 145 -3.06 9.99 1.52
C ILE A 145 -1.58 9.66 1.26
N ALA A 146 -0.87 9.14 2.27
CA ALA A 146 0.53 8.77 2.14
C ALA A 146 0.72 7.56 1.22
N ALA A 147 -0.16 6.57 1.27
CA ALA A 147 -0.17 5.42 0.37
C ALA A 147 -0.41 5.85 -1.08
N ASP A 148 -1.47 6.63 -1.33
CA ASP A 148 -1.81 7.15 -2.66
C ASP A 148 -0.67 8.04 -3.22
N THR A 149 -0.04 8.84 -2.36
CA THR A 149 1.13 9.66 -2.73
C THR A 149 2.36 8.79 -3.04
N PHE A 150 2.57 7.68 -2.33
CA PHE A 150 3.67 6.77 -2.61
C PHE A 150 3.54 6.17 -4.01
N GLU A 151 2.35 5.74 -4.41
CA GLU A 151 2.06 5.28 -5.77
C GLU A 151 2.33 6.40 -6.79
N ALA A 152 1.85 7.62 -6.52
CA ALA A 152 2.09 8.76 -7.39
C ALA A 152 3.59 9.09 -7.55
N ILE A 153 4.41 8.94 -6.52
CA ILE A 153 5.88 9.10 -6.58
C ILE A 153 6.50 8.00 -7.45
N ILE A 154 6.03 6.76 -7.39
CA ILE A 154 6.51 5.70 -8.29
C ILE A 154 6.18 6.04 -9.75
N ALA A 155 4.99 6.58 -10.02
CA ALA A 155 4.65 7.08 -11.35
C ALA A 155 5.55 8.24 -11.78
N ALA A 156 5.85 9.20 -10.88
CA ALA A 156 6.76 10.30 -11.16
C ALA A 156 8.15 9.80 -11.57
N ILE A 157 8.71 8.84 -10.82
CA ILE A 157 10.00 8.23 -11.12
C ILE A 157 9.97 7.51 -12.48
N TYR A 158 8.88 6.80 -12.77
CA TYR A 158 8.71 6.13 -14.07
C TYR A 158 8.66 7.14 -15.24
N LEU A 159 7.89 8.20 -15.11
CA LEU A 159 7.76 9.22 -16.14
C LEU A 159 9.07 10.04 -16.35
N ASP A 160 9.84 10.20 -15.29
CA ASP A 160 11.10 10.97 -15.28
C ASP A 160 12.32 10.14 -15.72
N GLY A 161 12.39 8.89 -15.30
CA GLY A 161 13.58 8.03 -15.44
C GLY A 161 13.34 6.68 -16.09
N GLY A 162 12.10 6.37 -16.48
CA GLY A 162 11.72 5.13 -17.14
C GLY A 162 11.54 3.94 -16.16
N PHE A 163 11.20 2.80 -16.73
CA PHE A 163 10.83 1.60 -15.98
C PHE A 163 11.95 1.09 -15.05
N GLU A 164 13.19 1.08 -15.52
CA GLU A 164 14.33 0.58 -14.73
C GLU A 164 14.64 1.48 -13.51
N ALA A 165 14.35 2.79 -13.59
CA ALA A 165 14.45 3.67 -12.43
C ALA A 165 13.39 3.32 -11.38
N ALA A 166 12.12 3.18 -11.80
CA ALA A 166 11.05 2.77 -10.91
C ALA A 166 11.32 1.38 -10.30
N ARG A 167 11.77 0.41 -11.10
CA ARG A 167 12.13 -0.95 -10.64
C ARG A 167 13.17 -0.90 -9.52
N ARG A 168 14.25 -0.15 -9.67
CA ARG A 168 15.30 -0.03 -8.64
C ARG A 168 14.76 0.52 -7.33
N ILE A 169 13.91 1.54 -7.39
CA ILE A 169 13.33 2.13 -6.18
C ILE A 169 12.37 1.15 -5.49
N VAL A 170 11.51 0.47 -6.24
CA VAL A 170 10.61 -0.54 -5.68
C VAL A 170 11.41 -1.70 -5.06
N GLN A 171 12.46 -2.17 -5.73
CA GLN A 171 13.33 -3.21 -5.17
C GLN A 171 14.00 -2.78 -3.87
N ASN A 172 14.50 -1.55 -3.79
CA ASN A 172 15.23 -1.06 -2.62
C ASN A 172 14.31 -0.63 -1.47
N ARG A 173 13.08 -0.20 -1.73
CA ARG A 173 12.18 0.34 -0.69
C ARG A 173 11.06 -0.63 -0.32
N VAL A 174 10.52 -1.36 -1.28
CA VAL A 174 9.41 -2.31 -1.05
C VAL A 174 9.95 -3.71 -0.76
N LEU A 175 10.77 -4.25 -1.65
CA LEU A 175 11.21 -5.65 -1.55
C LEU A 175 12.32 -5.86 -0.52
N SER A 176 13.16 -4.85 -0.24
CA SER A 176 14.15 -4.94 0.85
C SER A 176 13.49 -4.93 2.22
N ALA A 177 12.46 -4.11 2.43
CA ALA A 177 11.70 -4.07 3.68
C ALA A 177 10.99 -5.40 4.00
N VAL A 178 10.66 -6.17 2.98
CA VAL A 178 10.16 -7.56 3.15
C VAL A 178 11.26 -8.50 3.62
N LYS A 179 12.48 -8.36 3.07
CA LYS A 179 13.62 -9.21 3.43
C LYS A 179 14.13 -8.96 4.84
N SER A 180 14.10 -7.70 5.31
CA SER A 180 14.51 -7.32 6.66
C SER A 180 13.46 -7.63 7.74
N GLY A 181 12.23 -7.98 7.36
CA GLY A 181 11.12 -8.15 8.31
C GLY A 181 10.58 -6.83 8.88
N ASP A 182 11.11 -5.67 8.43
CA ASP A 182 10.70 -4.34 8.91
C ASP A 182 9.28 -3.96 8.49
N VAL A 183 8.85 -4.48 7.35
CA VAL A 183 7.44 -4.52 6.97
C VAL A 183 6.95 -5.93 7.26
N VAL A 184 6.69 -6.19 8.51
CA VAL A 184 5.72 -7.23 8.87
C VAL A 184 4.46 -6.82 8.14
N THR A 185 4.11 -7.58 7.12
CA THR A 185 2.84 -7.43 6.42
C THR A 185 1.77 -7.73 7.46
N ALA A 186 1.38 -6.67 8.17
CA ALA A 186 0.51 -6.74 9.34
C ALA A 186 -0.96 -6.94 8.94
N ASP A 187 -1.19 -7.76 7.96
CA ASP A 187 -2.27 -8.68 7.84
C ASP A 187 -1.65 -10.08 7.95
N GLU A 188 -1.09 -10.36 9.13
CA GLU A 188 -0.93 -11.71 9.59
C GLU A 188 -2.35 -12.26 9.64
N ASN A 189 -2.81 -12.77 8.48
CA ASN A 189 -4.09 -13.43 8.41
C ASN A 189 -3.91 -14.86 8.94
N TYR A 190 -3.45 -14.92 10.19
CA TYR A 190 -3.27 -16.20 10.89
C TYR A 190 -4.52 -17.05 10.84
N LYS A 191 -5.72 -16.42 10.79
CA LYS A 191 -6.97 -17.15 10.59
C LYS A 191 -7.02 -17.91 9.27
N SER A 192 -6.65 -17.26 8.17
CA SER A 192 -6.60 -17.92 6.85
C SER A 192 -5.45 -18.92 6.78
N MET A 193 -4.27 -18.55 7.31
CA MET A 193 -3.14 -19.48 7.37
C MET A 193 -3.47 -20.74 8.18
N LEU A 194 -4.15 -20.58 9.33
CA LEU A 194 -4.57 -21.72 10.14
C LEU A 194 -5.63 -22.57 9.43
N LEU A 195 -6.58 -21.93 8.72
CA LEU A 195 -7.58 -22.64 7.94
C LEU A 195 -6.95 -23.42 6.79
N GLU A 196 -6.07 -22.79 6.01
CA GLU A 196 -5.34 -23.44 4.90
C GLU A 196 -4.47 -24.60 5.40
N TYR A 197 -3.74 -24.40 6.50
CA TYR A 197 -2.95 -25.44 7.15
C TYR A 197 -3.82 -26.61 7.64
N ALA A 198 -4.93 -26.30 8.30
CA ALA A 198 -5.85 -27.31 8.81
C ALA A 198 -6.48 -28.13 7.67
N GLN A 199 -6.86 -27.49 6.56
CA GLN A 199 -7.39 -28.16 5.38
C GLN A 199 -6.32 -29.04 4.69
N ALA A 200 -5.11 -28.51 4.48
CA ALA A 200 -4.01 -29.26 3.86
C ALA A 200 -3.58 -30.49 4.67
N ASN A 201 -3.74 -30.47 5.98
CA ASN A 201 -3.37 -31.57 6.89
C ASN A 201 -4.57 -32.40 7.38
N GLY A 202 -5.77 -32.21 6.82
CA GLY A 202 -6.96 -32.97 7.21
C GLY A 202 -7.42 -32.73 8.64
N LEU A 203 -7.07 -31.60 9.27
CA LEU A 203 -7.36 -31.28 10.67
C LEU A 203 -8.77 -30.68 10.88
N GLY A 204 -9.55 -30.50 9.81
CA GLY A 204 -10.89 -29.92 9.84
C GLY A 204 -10.90 -28.39 9.94
N ILE A 205 -12.05 -27.82 10.28
CA ILE A 205 -12.26 -26.36 10.28
C ILE A 205 -12.02 -25.79 11.68
N PRO A 206 -11.12 -24.77 11.85
CA PRO A 206 -10.90 -24.10 13.13
C PRO A 206 -12.17 -23.41 13.63
N ARG A 207 -12.51 -23.57 14.91
CA ARG A 207 -13.64 -22.91 15.56
C ARG A 207 -13.14 -21.86 16.54
N TYR A 208 -13.70 -20.64 16.45
CA TYR A 208 -13.34 -19.50 17.28
C TYR A 208 -14.47 -19.20 18.25
N THR A 209 -14.14 -19.07 19.55
CA THR A 209 -15.10 -18.76 20.62
C THR A 209 -14.54 -17.63 21.47
N ILE A 210 -15.35 -16.61 21.74
CA ILE A 210 -14.98 -15.56 22.70
C ILE A 210 -15.09 -16.18 24.09
N VAL A 211 -13.97 -16.21 24.83
CA VAL A 211 -13.91 -16.77 26.19
C VAL A 211 -13.96 -15.69 27.26
N GLN A 212 -13.64 -14.42 26.89
CA GLN A 212 -13.64 -13.32 27.84
C GLN A 212 -13.80 -11.98 27.12
N GLU A 213 -14.56 -11.04 27.73
CA GLU A 213 -14.65 -9.63 27.34
C GLU A 213 -14.45 -8.80 28.60
N GLU A 214 -13.46 -7.89 28.59
CA GLU A 214 -13.10 -7.06 29.73
C GLU A 214 -12.91 -5.59 29.34
N GLY A 215 -13.15 -4.70 30.30
CA GLY A 215 -12.95 -3.26 30.16
C GLY A 215 -14.21 -2.49 29.77
N PRO A 216 -14.17 -1.16 29.89
CA PRO A 216 -15.28 -0.27 29.54
C PRO A 216 -15.49 -0.26 28.01
N ASP A 217 -16.67 0.19 27.56
CA ASP A 217 -17.05 0.17 26.12
C ASP A 217 -16.05 0.85 25.20
N HIS A 218 -15.34 1.87 25.65
CA HIS A 218 -14.36 2.63 24.87
C HIS A 218 -12.94 2.02 24.92
N ASP A 219 -12.67 1.03 25.79
CA ASP A 219 -11.38 0.33 25.89
C ASP A 219 -11.58 -1.17 26.19
N ARG A 220 -12.50 -1.80 25.47
CA ARG A 220 -12.82 -3.23 25.61
C ARG A 220 -11.72 -4.11 25.05
N THR A 221 -11.36 -5.16 25.78
CA THR A 221 -10.43 -6.20 25.36
C THR A 221 -11.20 -7.51 25.21
N PHE A 222 -11.00 -8.18 24.07
CA PHE A 222 -11.59 -9.48 23.77
C PHE A 222 -10.52 -10.56 23.91
N THR A 223 -10.85 -11.68 24.57
CA THR A 223 -10.04 -12.89 24.51
C THR A 223 -10.81 -13.96 23.74
N VAL A 224 -10.17 -14.52 22.72
CA VAL A 224 -10.73 -15.55 21.84
C VAL A 224 -9.91 -16.83 22.00
N GLU A 225 -10.58 -17.96 22.06
CA GLU A 225 -9.98 -19.30 21.93
C GLU A 225 -10.32 -19.88 20.55
N VAL A 226 -9.30 -20.35 19.83
CA VAL A 226 -9.48 -21.19 18.65
C VAL A 226 -9.24 -22.65 19.01
N THR A 227 -10.11 -23.54 18.53
CA THR A 227 -10.00 -24.98 18.73
C THR A 227 -10.03 -25.69 17.37
N LEU A 228 -9.07 -26.59 17.16
CA LEU A 228 -9.08 -27.51 16.02
C LEU A 228 -9.76 -28.83 16.43
N PRO A 229 -10.37 -29.57 15.48
CA PRO A 229 -10.99 -30.86 15.76
C PRO A 229 -10.07 -31.94 16.40
N ASN A 230 -8.76 -31.83 16.15
CA ASN A 230 -7.73 -32.68 16.76
C ASN A 230 -7.41 -32.32 18.24
N GLY A 231 -8.16 -31.40 18.85
CA GLY A 231 -8.00 -30.96 20.24
C GLY A 231 -6.96 -29.86 20.48
N ARG A 232 -6.19 -29.42 19.46
CA ARG A 232 -5.27 -28.30 19.63
C ARG A 232 -6.04 -26.99 19.83
N ARG A 233 -5.52 -26.15 20.73
CA ARG A 233 -6.13 -24.89 21.12
C ARG A 233 -5.11 -23.77 21.23
N GLY A 234 -5.54 -22.54 20.97
CA GLY A 234 -4.75 -21.33 21.19
C GLY A 234 -5.64 -20.19 21.64
N ARG A 235 -5.15 -19.36 22.56
CA ARG A 235 -5.85 -18.15 23.01
C ARG A 235 -5.11 -16.92 22.59
N GLY A 236 -5.87 -15.88 22.19
CA GLY A 236 -5.35 -14.59 21.82
C GLY A 236 -6.26 -13.48 22.32
N ALA A 237 -5.67 -12.33 22.66
CA ALA A 237 -6.38 -11.15 23.09
C ALA A 237 -6.17 -10.00 22.08
N GLY A 238 -7.15 -9.10 21.99
CA GLY A 238 -7.10 -7.92 21.11
C GLY A 238 -8.15 -6.88 21.48
N LYS A 239 -7.98 -5.67 20.98
CA LYS A 239 -8.92 -4.55 21.18
C LYS A 239 -10.25 -4.72 20.43
N ASN A 240 -10.33 -5.65 19.53
CA ASN A 240 -11.54 -6.07 18.85
C ASN A 240 -11.50 -7.58 18.58
N LYS A 241 -12.66 -8.15 18.26
CA LYS A 241 -12.80 -9.60 17.99
C LYS A 241 -11.84 -10.09 16.91
N LYS A 242 -11.66 -9.33 15.83
CA LYS A 242 -10.77 -9.68 14.70
C LYS A 242 -9.32 -9.81 15.18
N GLU A 243 -8.81 -8.86 15.95
CA GLU A 243 -7.45 -8.92 16.51
C GLU A 243 -7.25 -10.11 17.44
N ALA A 244 -8.21 -10.36 18.32
CA ALA A 244 -8.17 -11.48 19.25
C ALA A 244 -8.18 -12.84 18.51
N GLU A 245 -9.00 -12.99 17.47
CA GLU A 245 -9.03 -14.17 16.62
C GLU A 245 -7.71 -14.40 15.86
N GLN A 246 -7.09 -13.33 15.34
CA GLN A 246 -5.78 -13.41 14.68
C GLN A 246 -4.69 -13.84 15.67
N ALA A 247 -4.68 -13.28 16.87
CA ALA A 247 -3.73 -13.65 17.91
C ALA A 247 -3.91 -15.11 18.37
N ALA A 248 -5.16 -15.59 18.49
CA ALA A 248 -5.45 -16.97 18.81
C ALA A 248 -4.95 -17.94 17.73
N ALA A 249 -5.19 -17.63 16.46
CA ALA A 249 -4.72 -18.42 15.33
C ALA A 249 -3.20 -18.51 15.26
N SER A 250 -2.50 -17.36 15.47
CA SER A 250 -1.04 -17.30 15.54
C SER A 250 -0.46 -18.25 16.58
N ARG A 251 -1.05 -18.29 17.77
CA ARG A 251 -0.64 -19.19 18.85
C ARG A 251 -0.70 -20.66 18.45
N VAL A 252 -1.74 -21.07 17.73
CA VAL A 252 -1.85 -22.46 17.26
C VAL A 252 -0.81 -22.77 16.20
N LEU A 253 -0.59 -21.85 15.23
CA LEU A 253 0.42 -22.02 14.18
C LEU A 253 1.84 -22.15 14.76
N GLN A 254 2.20 -21.33 15.76
CA GLN A 254 3.49 -21.41 16.46
C GLN A 254 3.73 -22.76 17.18
N GLN A 255 2.67 -23.50 17.54
CA GLN A 255 2.78 -24.83 18.14
C GLN A 255 2.95 -25.94 17.10
N MET A 256 2.84 -25.60 15.81
CA MET A 256 2.86 -26.55 14.71
C MET A 256 4.17 -26.47 13.89
N THR A 257 4.97 -25.45 14.15
CA THR A 257 6.33 -25.28 13.61
C THR A 257 7.35 -25.86 14.57
#